data_0fb80d7f38626a2ab4ededf98eaeae77
#
_entry.id   0fb80d7f38626a2ab4ededf98eaeae77
#
_cell.length_a   1.000
_cell.length_b   1.000
_cell.length_c   1.000
_cell.angle_alpha   90.00
_cell.angle_beta   90.00
_cell.angle_gamma   90.00
#
_symmetry.space_group_name_H-M   'P 1'
#
loop_
_entity.id
_entity.type
_entity.pdbx_description
1 polymer ?
#
loop_
_entity_poly.entity_id
_entity_poly.type
_entity_poly.pdbx_seq_one_letter_code
_entity_poly.pdbx_strand_id
1 'polypeptide(L)'
;GQRWVVDRTLTIGRDARCEVVIPDRQVSRYHARLVLVEDNVILEDLGSKNGTFCNGRRVEDQVRLEDGDLIQIALVQHFVYLASDATLPLLEPIPWQKETEPTRRRLYLDKQSHRVWVMGREVLPPLSVPQFRLLEILYDHQGEAVSRQEIIRAVWGEEQSLGVSDQALDALVRRLRDRLAASDAEYPYLVTVRGYGFRLDNPVYP
;
A
#
# COMPACT_ATOMS: atom_id res chain seq x y z
N GLY A 1 10.75 -14.75 10.86
CA GLY A 1 9.38 -14.51 10.39
C GLY A 1 8.53 -15.76 10.51
N GLN A 2 7.22 -15.58 10.56
CA GLN A 2 6.28 -16.70 10.58
C GLN A 2 6.18 -17.30 9.17
N ARG A 3 6.05 -18.62 9.06
CA ARG A 3 5.98 -19.35 7.80
C ARG A 3 4.71 -20.18 7.75
N TRP A 4 4.10 -20.28 6.58
CA TRP A 4 2.95 -21.14 6.29
C TRP A 4 3.29 -21.98 5.06
N VAL A 5 2.96 -23.26 5.11
CA VAL A 5 3.13 -24.17 3.97
C VAL A 5 1.82 -24.20 3.19
N VAL A 6 1.91 -24.01 1.88
CA VAL A 6 0.75 -24.07 0.98
C VAL A 6 0.64 -25.50 0.43
N ASP A 7 0.18 -26.42 1.26
CA ASP A 7 -0.10 -27.84 0.92
C ASP A 7 -1.58 -28.09 0.58
N ARG A 8 -2.40 -27.06 0.79
CA ARG A 8 -3.84 -27.02 0.55
C ARG A 8 -4.27 -25.56 0.36
N THR A 9 -5.56 -25.34 0.20
CA THR A 9 -6.10 -23.97 0.20
C THR A 9 -5.85 -23.29 1.54
N LEU A 10 -5.19 -22.13 1.53
CA LEU A 10 -5.01 -21.25 2.69
C LEU A 10 -5.82 -19.98 2.50
N THR A 11 -6.69 -19.68 3.44
CA THR A 11 -7.46 -18.43 3.47
C THR A 11 -6.74 -17.42 4.35
N ILE A 12 -6.62 -16.19 3.84
CA ILE A 12 -5.99 -15.06 4.53
C ILE A 12 -7.09 -14.06 4.87
N GLY A 13 -7.14 -13.60 6.11
CA GLY A 13 -8.14 -12.62 6.49
C GLY A 13 -8.10 -12.23 7.96
N ARG A 14 -9.07 -11.41 8.38
CA ARG A 14 -9.18 -10.94 9.76
C ARG A 14 -9.98 -11.89 10.65
N ASP A 15 -10.77 -12.77 10.07
CA ASP A 15 -11.58 -13.74 10.83
C ASP A 15 -10.68 -14.81 11.43
N ALA A 16 -10.95 -15.22 12.66
CA ALA A 16 -10.17 -16.24 13.38
C ALA A 16 -10.26 -17.65 12.73
N ARG A 17 -11.18 -17.84 11.78
CA ARG A 17 -11.31 -19.09 11.01
C ARG A 17 -10.39 -19.17 9.80
N CYS A 18 -9.68 -18.08 9.47
CA CYS A 18 -8.67 -18.10 8.41
C CYS A 18 -7.41 -18.84 8.88
N GLU A 19 -6.73 -19.52 7.98
CA GLU A 19 -5.44 -20.16 8.25
C GLU A 19 -4.36 -19.12 8.52
N VAL A 20 -4.44 -17.98 7.84
CA VAL A 20 -3.55 -16.83 8.06
C VAL A 20 -4.40 -15.67 8.59
N VAL A 21 -4.36 -15.46 9.90
CA VAL A 21 -5.14 -14.43 10.57
C VAL A 21 -4.33 -13.14 10.66
N ILE A 22 -4.88 -12.06 10.09
CA ILE A 22 -4.31 -10.71 10.20
C ILE A 22 -5.32 -9.84 10.97
N PRO A 23 -5.11 -9.59 12.28
CA PRO A 23 -6.08 -8.92 13.14
C PRO A 23 -6.08 -7.39 12.94
N ASP A 24 -6.24 -6.95 11.68
CA ASP A 24 -6.30 -5.54 11.32
C ASP A 24 -7.64 -5.19 10.67
N ARG A 25 -8.18 -4.01 11.00
CA ARG A 25 -9.49 -3.53 10.49
C ARG A 25 -9.49 -3.22 9.00
N GLN A 26 -8.33 -3.02 8.40
CA GLN A 26 -8.17 -2.83 6.96
C GLN A 26 -8.28 -4.14 6.19
N VAL A 27 -8.08 -5.28 6.84
CA VAL A 27 -8.20 -6.61 6.25
C VAL A 27 -9.66 -7.08 6.33
N SER A 28 -10.20 -7.58 5.23
CA SER A 28 -11.54 -8.18 5.20
C SER A 28 -11.58 -9.47 6.02
N ARG A 29 -12.77 -9.89 6.49
CA ARG A 29 -12.91 -11.14 7.26
C ARG A 29 -12.30 -12.33 6.52
N TYR A 30 -12.65 -12.48 5.26
CA TYR A 30 -12.01 -13.35 4.27
C TYR A 30 -11.49 -12.41 3.19
N HIS A 31 -10.18 -12.30 3.04
CA HIS A 31 -9.57 -11.27 2.20
C HIS A 31 -9.04 -11.83 0.89
N ALA A 32 -8.22 -12.84 1.01
CA ALA A 32 -7.60 -13.53 -0.11
C ALA A 32 -7.48 -15.02 0.18
N ARG A 33 -7.18 -15.81 -0.84
CA ARG A 33 -6.81 -17.22 -0.65
C ARG A 33 -5.68 -17.62 -1.57
N LEU A 34 -4.89 -18.58 -1.10
CA LEU A 34 -3.91 -19.32 -1.87
C LEU A 34 -4.46 -20.69 -2.18
N VAL A 35 -4.46 -21.07 -3.44
CA VAL A 35 -4.95 -22.36 -3.91
C VAL A 35 -3.81 -23.10 -4.60
N LEU A 36 -3.52 -24.33 -4.14
CA LEU A 36 -2.58 -25.21 -4.84
C LEU A 36 -3.33 -25.91 -5.98
N VAL A 37 -2.90 -25.70 -7.21
CA VAL A 37 -3.42 -26.34 -8.42
C VAL A 37 -2.27 -27.04 -9.11
N GLU A 38 -2.29 -28.37 -9.08
CA GLU A 38 -1.14 -29.17 -9.51
C GLU A 38 0.12 -28.76 -8.73
N ASP A 39 1.14 -28.24 -9.38
CA ASP A 39 2.37 -27.74 -8.76
C ASP A 39 2.43 -26.20 -8.71
N ASN A 40 1.32 -25.51 -8.92
CA ASN A 40 1.28 -24.06 -8.95
C ASN A 40 0.42 -23.50 -7.83
N VAL A 41 0.87 -22.43 -7.21
CA VAL A 41 0.06 -21.70 -6.24
C VAL A 41 -0.58 -20.50 -6.92
N ILE A 42 -1.89 -20.43 -6.78
CA ILE A 42 -2.72 -19.34 -7.32
C ILE A 42 -3.17 -18.47 -6.15
N LEU A 43 -2.94 -17.16 -6.26
CA LEU A 43 -3.44 -16.14 -5.35
C LEU A 43 -4.73 -15.55 -5.91
N GLU A 44 -5.79 -15.52 -5.10
CA GLU A 44 -7.09 -14.94 -5.45
C GLU A 44 -7.50 -13.89 -4.42
N ASP A 45 -8.06 -12.78 -4.88
CA ASP A 45 -8.76 -11.81 -4.02
C ASP A 45 -10.22 -12.24 -3.85
N LEU A 46 -10.71 -12.31 -2.61
CA LEU A 46 -12.08 -12.74 -2.29
C LEU A 46 -13.08 -11.57 -2.25
N GLY A 47 -12.93 -10.59 -3.12
CA GLY A 47 -13.74 -9.37 -3.11
C GLY A 47 -13.41 -8.49 -1.92
N SER A 48 -12.14 -8.37 -1.61
CA SER A 48 -11.69 -7.62 -0.44
C SER A 48 -11.94 -6.12 -0.57
N LYS A 49 -12.18 -5.45 0.55
CA LYS A 49 -12.45 -4.01 0.57
C LYS A 49 -11.24 -3.17 0.13
N ASN A 50 -10.04 -3.57 0.53
CA ASN A 50 -8.82 -2.79 0.32
C ASN A 50 -7.86 -3.40 -0.70
N GLY A 51 -8.19 -4.56 -1.26
CA GLY A 51 -7.47 -5.23 -2.33
C GLY A 51 -6.29 -6.08 -1.86
N THR A 52 -5.99 -7.08 -2.67
CA THR A 52 -4.79 -7.90 -2.63
C THR A 52 -3.87 -7.46 -3.77
N PHE A 53 -2.56 -7.48 -3.55
CA PHE A 53 -1.59 -7.07 -4.57
C PHE A 53 -0.50 -8.13 -4.69
N CYS A 54 -0.04 -8.36 -5.91
CA CYS A 54 1.13 -9.16 -6.23
C CYS A 54 2.14 -8.29 -6.96
N ASN A 55 3.36 -8.17 -6.44
CA ASN A 55 4.41 -7.31 -6.97
C ASN A 55 3.93 -5.87 -7.26
N GLY A 56 3.13 -5.30 -6.35
CA GLY A 56 2.56 -3.97 -6.47
C GLY A 56 1.37 -3.83 -7.44
N ARG A 57 1.01 -4.88 -8.19
CA ARG A 57 -0.17 -4.90 -9.07
C ARG A 57 -1.37 -5.48 -8.33
N ARG A 58 -2.51 -4.82 -8.43
CA ARG A 58 -3.75 -5.32 -7.83
C ARG A 58 -4.17 -6.63 -8.50
N VAL A 59 -4.50 -7.62 -7.68
CA VAL A 59 -5.10 -8.87 -8.13
C VAL A 59 -6.59 -8.61 -8.34
N GLU A 60 -7.05 -8.63 -9.59
CA GLU A 60 -8.47 -8.42 -9.93
C GLU A 60 -9.26 -9.70 -9.77
N ASP A 61 -8.75 -10.82 -10.32
CA ASP A 61 -9.34 -12.15 -10.20
C ASP A 61 -8.37 -13.10 -9.48
N GLN A 62 -7.39 -13.59 -10.23
CA GLN A 62 -6.40 -14.54 -9.76
C GLN A 62 -5.06 -14.32 -10.44
N VAL A 63 -3.98 -14.65 -9.75
CA VAL A 63 -2.62 -14.61 -10.28
C VAL A 63 -1.84 -15.85 -9.86
N ARG A 64 -1.12 -16.45 -10.79
CA ARG A 64 -0.16 -17.52 -10.49
C ARG A 64 1.06 -16.91 -9.84
N LEU A 65 1.47 -17.47 -8.72
CA LEU A 65 2.66 -17.01 -7.99
C LEU A 65 3.93 -17.69 -8.52
N GLU A 66 4.97 -16.90 -8.60
CA GLU A 66 6.33 -17.33 -8.90
C GLU A 66 7.23 -17.17 -7.66
N ASP A 67 8.35 -17.89 -7.64
CA ASP A 67 9.30 -17.81 -6.52
C ASP A 67 9.81 -16.39 -6.33
N GLY A 68 9.75 -15.90 -5.08
CA GLY A 68 10.13 -14.54 -4.73
C GLY A 68 9.01 -13.50 -4.84
N ASP A 69 7.80 -13.87 -5.31
CA ASP A 69 6.70 -12.93 -5.44
C ASP A 69 6.30 -12.29 -4.11
N LEU A 70 6.14 -10.98 -4.14
CA LEU A 70 5.70 -10.19 -3.00
C LEU A 70 4.17 -10.07 -3.01
N ILE A 71 3.54 -10.71 -2.03
CA ILE A 71 2.09 -10.63 -1.80
C ILE A 71 1.82 -9.57 -0.76
N GLN A 72 0.84 -8.70 -1.01
CA GLN A 72 0.45 -7.65 -0.09
C GLN A 72 -1.05 -7.68 0.15
N ILE A 73 -1.42 -7.68 1.41
CA ILE A 73 -2.81 -7.74 1.90
C ILE A 73 -3.19 -6.38 2.48
N ALA A 74 -4.11 -5.68 1.82
CA ALA A 74 -4.68 -4.40 2.29
C ALA A 74 -3.63 -3.32 2.66
N LEU A 75 -2.45 -3.33 2.07
CA LEU A 75 -1.31 -2.45 2.41
C LEU A 75 -0.83 -2.57 3.88
N VAL A 76 -1.28 -3.59 4.60
CA VAL A 76 -0.98 -3.80 6.04
C VAL A 76 0.06 -4.88 6.23
N GLN A 77 -0.06 -5.98 5.49
CA GLN A 77 0.77 -7.16 5.66
C GLN A 77 1.39 -7.57 4.33
N HIS A 78 2.67 -7.89 4.40
CA HIS A 78 3.44 -8.40 3.26
C HIS A 78 3.88 -9.82 3.52
N PHE A 79 3.86 -10.64 2.46
CA PHE A 79 4.39 -11.99 2.42
C PHE A 79 5.27 -12.14 1.21
N VAL A 80 6.28 -13.00 1.30
CA VAL A 80 7.06 -13.45 0.16
C VAL A 80 6.68 -14.90 -0.11
N TYR A 81 6.30 -15.22 -1.34
CA TYR A 81 6.07 -16.59 -1.76
C TYR A 81 7.40 -17.25 -2.13
N LEU A 82 7.62 -18.45 -1.63
CA LEU A 82 8.81 -19.26 -1.93
C LEU A 82 8.34 -20.62 -2.47
N ALA A 83 8.69 -20.91 -3.72
CA ALA A 83 8.22 -22.10 -4.43
C ALA A 83 8.95 -23.41 -4.04
N SER A 84 10.06 -23.35 -3.31
CA SER A 84 10.83 -24.52 -2.92
C SER A 84 11.32 -24.45 -1.49
N ASP A 85 11.57 -25.63 -0.89
CA ASP A 85 12.34 -25.79 0.35
C ASP A 85 13.83 -25.43 0.17
N ALA A 86 14.17 -24.64 -0.83
CA ALA A 86 15.52 -24.16 -1.00
C ALA A 86 15.97 -23.55 0.31
N THR A 87 16.95 -24.16 0.93
CA THR A 87 17.67 -23.64 2.08
C THR A 87 18.21 -22.27 1.65
N LEU A 88 17.41 -21.25 1.92
CA LEU A 88 17.94 -19.89 1.81
C LEU A 88 19.07 -19.84 2.82
N PRO A 89 20.29 -19.54 2.41
CA PRO A 89 21.30 -19.10 3.35
C PRO A 89 20.61 -18.04 4.20
N LEU A 90 20.90 -18.00 5.50
CA LEU A 90 20.59 -16.85 6.35
C LEU A 90 21.31 -15.66 5.72
N LEU A 91 20.74 -15.17 4.64
CA LEU A 91 21.22 -13.96 4.00
C LEU A 91 20.84 -12.84 4.94
N GLU A 92 21.85 -12.10 5.26
CA GLU A 92 21.82 -10.73 5.69
C GLU A 92 20.56 -10.03 5.13
N PRO A 93 20.00 -9.07 5.86
CA PRO A 93 18.82 -8.35 5.41
C PRO A 93 18.99 -8.03 3.94
N ILE A 94 18.04 -8.47 3.10
CA ILE A 94 18.07 -8.26 1.66
C ILE A 94 18.56 -6.83 1.48
N PRO A 95 19.74 -6.62 0.86
CA PRO A 95 20.17 -5.29 0.58
C PRO A 95 19.06 -4.73 -0.29
N TRP A 96 18.29 -3.81 0.25
CA TRP A 96 17.43 -2.95 -0.55
C TRP A 96 18.31 -2.53 -1.71
N GLN A 97 18.04 -3.03 -2.91
CA GLN A 97 18.83 -2.61 -4.04
C GLN A 97 18.88 -1.09 -3.93
N LYS A 98 20.08 -0.60 -3.71
CA LYS A 98 20.41 0.80 -3.87
C LYS A 98 20.22 1.15 -5.35
N GLU A 99 18.96 1.10 -5.77
CA GLU A 99 18.58 1.76 -6.99
C GLU A 99 18.42 3.21 -6.61
N THR A 100 19.38 3.95 -7.09
CA THR A 100 19.48 5.40 -7.07
C THR A 100 19.36 5.99 -5.65
N GLU A 101 20.40 6.70 -5.25
CA GLU A 101 20.33 7.59 -4.07
C GLU A 101 18.94 8.20 -4.01
N PRO A 102 18.15 7.96 -2.92
CA PRO A 102 16.88 8.63 -2.82
C PRO A 102 17.20 10.10 -3.04
N THR A 103 16.68 10.66 -4.10
CA THR A 103 16.71 12.11 -4.28
C THR A 103 16.49 12.67 -2.89
N ARG A 104 17.35 13.57 -2.40
CA ARG A 104 17.37 14.14 -1.04
C ARG A 104 16.07 14.92 -0.76
N ARG A 105 14.92 14.30 -1.03
CA ARG A 105 13.60 14.87 -0.80
C ARG A 105 13.10 14.48 0.56
N ARG A 106 12.39 15.38 1.21
CA ARG A 106 11.84 15.18 2.55
C ARG A 106 10.90 13.98 2.63
N LEU A 107 10.09 13.76 1.60
CA LEU A 107 9.17 12.63 1.50
C LEU A 107 9.54 11.76 0.30
N TYR A 108 9.66 10.47 0.55
CA TYR A 108 9.84 9.44 -0.47
C TYR A 108 8.68 8.45 -0.40
N LEU A 109 8.13 8.12 -1.58
CA LEU A 109 7.02 7.18 -1.73
C LEU A 109 7.47 6.07 -2.68
N ASP A 110 7.45 4.84 -2.18
CA ASP A 110 7.65 3.65 -3.00
C ASP A 110 6.29 3.07 -3.38
N LYS A 111 6.00 3.13 -4.69
CA LYS A 111 4.74 2.63 -5.24
C LYS A 111 4.64 1.12 -5.26
N GLN A 112 5.77 0.42 -5.36
CA GLN A 112 5.78 -1.03 -5.43
C GLN A 112 5.48 -1.65 -4.05
N SER A 113 6.16 -1.17 -3.01
CA SER A 113 5.95 -1.64 -1.64
C SER A 113 4.82 -0.92 -0.90
N HIS A 114 4.24 0.14 -1.49
CA HIS A 114 3.25 1.03 -0.87
C HIS A 114 3.73 1.62 0.47
N ARG A 115 5.02 1.90 0.56
CA ARG A 115 5.64 2.48 1.74
C ARG A 115 5.97 3.95 1.53
N VAL A 116 5.99 4.67 2.64
CA VAL A 116 6.28 6.10 2.65
C VAL A 116 7.33 6.38 3.71
N TRP A 117 8.32 7.18 3.35
CA TRP A 117 9.35 7.68 4.27
C TRP A 117 9.28 9.20 4.32
N VAL A 118 9.43 9.72 5.51
CA VAL A 118 9.50 11.16 5.79
C VAL A 118 10.79 11.40 6.54
N MET A 119 11.67 12.26 6.02
CA MET A 119 13.00 12.53 6.59
C MET A 119 13.81 11.23 6.83
N GLY A 120 13.73 10.28 5.89
CA GLY A 120 14.41 8.98 5.95
C GLY A 120 13.82 8.00 6.97
N ARG A 121 12.71 8.33 7.65
CA ARG A 121 12.01 7.44 8.59
C ARG A 121 10.73 6.92 7.97
N GLU A 122 10.52 5.62 8.03
CA GLU A 122 9.29 5.00 7.54
C GLU A 122 8.08 5.47 8.37
N VAL A 123 7.00 5.84 7.69
CA VAL A 123 5.74 6.24 8.32
C VAL A 123 5.00 5.01 8.82
N LEU A 124 5.05 4.77 10.12
CA LEU A 124 4.43 3.63 10.79
C LEU A 124 3.31 4.06 11.76
N PRO A 125 2.23 3.26 11.88
CA PRO A 125 1.84 2.15 11.00
C PRO A 125 1.63 2.62 9.55
N PRO A 126 1.63 1.72 8.53
CA PRO A 126 1.47 2.12 7.13
C PRO A 126 0.22 2.97 6.88
N LEU A 127 0.24 3.78 5.84
CA LEU A 127 -0.93 4.57 5.44
C LEU A 127 -2.08 3.65 5.03
N SER A 128 -3.32 4.06 5.27
CA SER A 128 -4.48 3.35 4.71
C SER A 128 -4.53 3.51 3.19
N VAL A 129 -5.19 2.57 2.49
CA VAL A 129 -5.32 2.60 1.03
C VAL A 129 -5.78 3.96 0.50
N PRO A 130 -6.84 4.59 1.05
CA PRO A 130 -7.24 5.92 0.60
C PRO A 130 -6.20 7.01 0.87
N GLN A 131 -5.48 6.93 2.00
CA GLN A 131 -4.41 7.88 2.32
C GLN A 131 -3.21 7.72 1.37
N PHE A 132 -2.86 6.46 1.07
CA PHE A 132 -1.77 6.18 0.15
C PHE A 132 -2.08 6.67 -1.27
N ARG A 133 -3.27 6.35 -1.81
CA ARG A 133 -3.72 6.82 -3.13
C ARG A 133 -3.78 8.34 -3.22
N LEU A 134 -4.25 9.01 -2.16
CA LEU A 134 -4.22 10.47 -2.09
C LEU A 134 -2.79 11.00 -2.16
N LEU A 135 -1.87 10.41 -1.42
CA LEU A 135 -0.47 10.83 -1.44
C LEU A 135 0.18 10.51 -2.77
N GLU A 136 -0.11 9.35 -3.36
CA GLU A 136 0.42 8.88 -4.64
C GLU A 136 0.05 9.84 -5.79
N ILE A 137 -1.23 10.19 -5.95
CA ILE A 137 -1.65 11.13 -7.00
C ILE A 137 -0.98 12.50 -6.84
N LEU A 138 -0.83 12.99 -5.63
CA LEU A 138 -0.13 14.24 -5.36
C LEU A 138 1.39 14.12 -5.55
N TYR A 139 1.95 12.95 -5.30
CA TYR A 139 3.37 12.66 -5.51
C TYR A 139 3.73 12.62 -7.00
N ASP A 140 2.85 12.09 -7.83
CA ASP A 140 3.01 12.07 -9.29
C ASP A 140 2.98 13.47 -9.90
N HIS A 141 2.20 14.35 -9.30
CA HIS A 141 2.07 15.76 -9.71
C HIS A 141 2.85 16.72 -8.80
N GLN A 142 4.08 16.33 -8.41
CA GLN A 142 4.87 17.15 -7.50
C GLN A 142 5.05 18.59 -7.98
N GLY A 143 4.72 19.54 -7.12
CA GLY A 143 4.80 20.97 -7.40
C GLY A 143 3.58 21.53 -8.14
N GLU A 144 2.72 20.68 -8.68
CA GLU A 144 1.48 21.07 -9.34
C GLU A 144 0.27 20.86 -8.45
N ALA A 145 -0.77 21.66 -8.66
CA ALA A 145 -2.03 21.52 -7.95
C ALA A 145 -2.91 20.49 -8.65
N VAL A 146 -3.39 19.50 -7.90
CA VAL A 146 -4.35 18.50 -8.38
C VAL A 146 -5.76 18.92 -7.95
N SER A 147 -6.72 18.85 -8.87
CA SER A 147 -8.09 19.24 -8.58
C SER A 147 -8.78 18.29 -7.62
N ARG A 148 -9.77 18.79 -6.87
CA ARG A 148 -10.55 17.95 -5.93
C ARG A 148 -11.22 16.77 -6.63
N GLN A 149 -11.78 16.99 -7.83
CA GLN A 149 -12.44 15.95 -8.61
C GLN A 149 -11.47 14.85 -9.07
N GLU A 150 -10.30 15.22 -9.50
CA GLU A 150 -9.25 14.30 -9.93
C GLU A 150 -8.77 13.43 -8.76
N ILE A 151 -8.55 14.04 -7.60
CA ILE A 151 -8.20 13.31 -6.37
C ILE A 151 -9.31 12.33 -5.98
N ILE A 152 -10.58 12.77 -6.00
CA ILE A 152 -11.72 11.91 -5.67
C ILE A 152 -11.77 10.70 -6.60
N ARG A 153 -11.58 10.88 -7.91
CA ARG A 153 -11.53 9.78 -8.87
C ARG A 153 -10.38 8.82 -8.60
N ALA A 154 -9.18 9.34 -8.35
CA ALA A 154 -8.00 8.53 -8.08
C ALA A 154 -8.13 7.70 -6.80
N VAL A 155 -8.73 8.27 -5.75
CA VAL A 155 -8.85 7.62 -4.44
C VAL A 155 -9.97 6.60 -4.38
N TRP A 156 -11.16 6.93 -4.90
CA TRP A 156 -12.37 6.09 -4.76
C TRP A 156 -12.76 5.36 -6.05
N GLY A 157 -12.15 5.67 -7.18
CA GLY A 157 -12.51 5.13 -8.49
C GLY A 157 -13.69 5.88 -9.14
N GLU A 158 -13.86 5.73 -10.44
CA GLU A 158 -14.85 6.50 -11.20
C GLU A 158 -16.29 6.23 -10.75
N GLU A 159 -16.65 4.96 -10.54
CA GLU A 159 -18.01 4.57 -10.15
C GLU A 159 -18.42 5.08 -8.77
N GLN A 160 -17.51 5.04 -7.80
CA GLN A 160 -17.77 5.46 -6.43
C GLN A 160 -17.59 6.97 -6.21
N SER A 161 -16.93 7.65 -7.13
CA SER A 161 -16.64 9.09 -7.06
C SER A 161 -17.91 9.96 -7.08
N LEU A 162 -18.97 9.51 -7.74
CA LEU A 162 -20.24 10.23 -7.88
C LEU A 162 -20.97 10.49 -6.56
N GLY A 163 -20.66 9.75 -5.50
CA GLY A 163 -21.26 9.88 -4.17
C GLY A 163 -20.35 10.48 -3.10
N VAL A 164 -19.08 10.76 -3.44
CA VAL A 164 -18.10 11.26 -2.47
C VAL A 164 -18.27 12.77 -2.29
N SER A 165 -18.53 13.20 -1.05
CA SER A 165 -18.62 14.62 -0.72
C SER A 165 -17.24 15.26 -0.56
N ASP A 166 -17.15 16.57 -0.81
CA ASP A 166 -15.96 17.37 -0.51
C ASP A 166 -15.50 17.24 0.93
N GLN A 167 -16.44 17.09 1.86
CA GLN A 167 -16.15 16.88 3.28
C GLN A 167 -15.41 15.56 3.54
N ALA A 168 -15.71 14.49 2.78
CA ALA A 168 -15.00 13.22 2.88
C ALA A 168 -13.54 13.35 2.43
N LEU A 169 -13.30 14.10 1.35
CA LEU A 169 -11.95 14.42 0.89
C LEU A 169 -11.20 15.25 1.93
N ASP A 170 -11.82 16.32 2.47
CA ASP A 170 -11.18 17.17 3.48
C ASP A 170 -10.82 16.39 4.74
N ALA A 171 -11.68 15.48 5.18
CA ALA A 171 -11.40 14.60 6.30
C ALA A 171 -10.23 13.63 6.00
N LEU A 172 -10.12 13.15 4.75
CA LEU A 172 -9.00 12.31 4.33
C LEU A 172 -7.69 13.09 4.32
N VAL A 173 -7.69 14.30 3.74
CA VAL A 173 -6.53 15.19 3.70
C VAL A 173 -6.06 15.53 5.11
N ARG A 174 -6.99 15.88 6.02
CA ARG A 174 -6.66 16.15 7.42
C ARG A 174 -5.96 14.94 8.06
N ARG A 175 -6.54 13.74 7.94
CA ARG A 175 -5.93 12.53 8.51
C ARG A 175 -4.57 12.23 7.92
N LEU A 176 -4.35 12.49 6.62
CA LEU A 176 -3.05 12.32 6.01
C LEU A 176 -2.04 13.35 6.53
N ARG A 177 -2.45 14.61 6.71
CA ARG A 177 -1.61 15.65 7.35
C ARG A 177 -1.18 15.23 8.76
N ASP A 178 -2.12 14.76 9.58
CA ASP A 178 -1.85 14.31 10.94
C ASP A 178 -0.84 13.14 10.95
N ARG A 179 -0.92 12.25 9.94
CA ARG A 179 0.01 11.13 9.80
C ARG A 179 1.42 11.57 9.41
N LEU A 180 1.56 12.49 8.47
CA LEU A 180 2.86 13.00 8.04
C LEU A 180 3.49 13.89 9.14
N ALA A 181 2.69 14.69 9.82
CA ALA A 181 3.13 15.52 10.94
C ALA A 181 3.65 14.70 12.12
N ALA A 182 3.22 13.47 12.30
CA ALA A 182 3.77 12.57 13.32
C ALA A 182 5.25 12.22 13.05
N SER A 183 5.71 12.32 11.80
CA SER A 183 7.10 12.05 11.40
C SER A 183 7.92 13.33 11.21
N ASP A 184 7.29 14.42 10.80
CA ASP A 184 7.89 15.75 10.61
C ASP A 184 6.82 16.82 10.87
N ALA A 185 6.75 17.28 12.12
CA ALA A 185 5.70 18.20 12.58
C ALA A 185 5.86 19.64 12.04
N GLU A 186 7.04 20.00 11.62
CA GLU A 186 7.35 21.40 11.25
C GLU A 186 7.05 21.68 9.77
N TYR A 187 6.83 20.64 8.94
CA TYR A 187 6.73 20.83 7.52
C TYR A 187 5.33 20.50 6.95
N PRO A 188 4.66 21.46 6.27
CA PRO A 188 3.33 21.29 5.68
C PRO A 188 3.40 20.61 4.30
N TYR A 189 3.55 19.29 4.24
CA TYR A 189 3.64 18.54 2.99
C TYR A 189 2.44 18.73 2.05
N LEU A 190 1.23 18.86 2.59
CA LEU A 190 0.02 19.05 1.81
C LEU A 190 -0.48 20.49 1.90
N VAL A 191 -0.37 21.20 0.80
CA VAL A 191 -0.78 22.60 0.67
C VAL A 191 -2.18 22.66 0.03
N THR A 192 -3.08 23.42 0.63
CA THR A 192 -4.41 23.69 0.04
C THR A 192 -4.29 24.81 -0.99
N VAL A 193 -4.71 24.55 -2.22
CA VAL A 193 -4.85 25.54 -3.28
C VAL A 193 -6.32 26.00 -3.30
N ARG A 194 -6.57 27.20 -2.77
CA ARG A 194 -7.96 27.71 -2.58
C ARG A 194 -8.73 27.70 -3.89
N GLY A 195 -9.96 27.17 -3.84
CA GLY A 195 -10.86 27.08 -4.98
C GLY A 195 -10.48 26.07 -6.05
N TYR A 196 -9.40 25.28 -5.85
CA TYR A 196 -8.96 24.31 -6.84
C TYR A 196 -8.78 22.90 -6.25
N GLY A 197 -7.89 22.72 -5.28
CA GLY A 197 -7.58 21.40 -4.75
C GLY A 197 -6.39 21.40 -3.81
N PHE A 198 -5.48 20.46 -4.02
CA PHE A 198 -4.31 20.26 -3.15
C PHE A 198 -3.03 20.07 -3.97
N ARG A 199 -1.89 20.37 -3.36
CA ARG A 199 -0.56 20.19 -3.91
C ARG A 199 0.35 19.54 -2.89
N LEU A 200 1.24 18.66 -3.34
CA LEU A 200 2.35 18.17 -2.52
C LEU A 200 3.52 19.15 -2.61
N ASP A 201 3.95 19.64 -1.46
CA ASP A 201 5.20 20.36 -1.32
C ASP A 201 6.26 19.40 -0.75
N ASN A 202 7.26 19.06 -1.56
CA ASN A 202 8.27 18.06 -1.24
C ASN A 202 9.65 18.51 -1.73
N PRO A 203 10.26 19.51 -1.07
CA PRO A 203 11.56 20.03 -1.47
C PRO A 203 12.67 19.03 -1.20
N VAL A 204 13.76 19.23 -1.91
CA VAL A 204 15.04 18.61 -1.59
C VAL A 204 15.52 19.19 -0.26
N TYR A 205 15.97 18.33 0.65
CA TYR A 205 16.59 18.81 1.88
C TYR A 205 18.10 18.60 1.80
N PRO A 206 18.90 19.50 2.43
CA PRO A 206 20.35 19.46 2.37
C PRO A 206 20.96 18.24 3.05
#